data_e5f8f66c203e8f19b114a068cbd831de
#
_entry.id   e5f8f66c203e8f19b114a068cbd831de
#
_cell.length_a   1.000
_cell.length_b   1.000
_cell.length_c   1.000
_cell.angle_alpha   90.00
_cell.angle_beta   90.00
_cell.angle_gamma   90.00
#
_symmetry.space_group_name_H-M   'P 1'
#
loop_
_entity.id
_entity.type
_entity.pdbx_description
1 polymer ?
#
loop_
_entity_poly.entity_id
_entity_poly.type
_entity_poly.pdbx_seq_one_letter_code
_entity_poly.pdbx_strand_id
1 'polypeptide(L)'
;MTDVVEIDPAIIEAARRWFYLDEACELQRRAGGQLNVICADGRQVLDNATYSSYDAIVLDAFIRDAPVRTLATVEAFRAAHQALSPRGVLLANVVPDENDPGNGFLRSVAAGLVATFVNVAITLVIDHQNVGENYIVFASDTALDLPDAIPFDEDFLGDVLHDETL
;
A
#
# COMPACT_ATOMS: atom_id res chain seq x y z
N MET A 1 6.60 14.11 -8.74
CA MET A 1 5.26 13.80 -9.29
C MET A 1 4.60 12.81 -8.37
N THR A 2 3.32 12.96 -8.10
CA THR A 2 2.52 12.06 -7.26
C THR A 2 1.26 11.67 -8.02
N ASP A 3 0.99 10.40 -8.14
CA ASP A 3 -0.25 9.85 -8.71
C ASP A 3 -1.11 9.31 -7.57
N VAL A 4 -2.36 9.74 -7.49
CA VAL A 4 -3.38 9.23 -6.58
C VAL A 4 -4.42 8.50 -7.42
N VAL A 5 -4.61 7.22 -7.13
CA VAL A 5 -5.52 6.35 -7.89
C VAL A 5 -6.71 6.00 -7.02
N GLU A 6 -7.91 6.30 -7.50
CA GLU A 6 -9.18 6.00 -6.83
C GLU A 6 -10.17 5.46 -7.87
N ILE A 7 -10.81 4.33 -7.56
CA ILE A 7 -11.73 3.66 -8.47
C ILE A 7 -13.11 4.32 -8.50
N ASP A 8 -13.53 4.93 -7.39
CA ASP A 8 -14.86 5.53 -7.26
C ASP A 8 -14.83 7.04 -7.57
N PRO A 9 -15.42 7.49 -8.69
CA PRO A 9 -15.48 8.90 -9.02
C PRO A 9 -16.25 9.74 -7.98
N ALA A 10 -17.15 9.14 -7.19
CA ALA A 10 -17.86 9.84 -6.13
C ALA A 10 -16.95 10.17 -4.95
N ILE A 11 -15.98 9.32 -4.65
CA ILE A 11 -14.94 9.59 -3.63
C ILE A 11 -14.03 10.73 -4.10
N ILE A 12 -13.62 10.74 -5.37
CA ILE A 12 -12.84 11.86 -5.95
C ILE A 12 -13.61 13.18 -5.84
N GLU A 13 -14.91 13.17 -6.18
CA GLU A 13 -15.76 14.37 -6.08
C GLU A 13 -15.90 14.83 -4.61
N ALA A 14 -16.08 13.90 -3.69
CA ALA A 14 -16.14 14.21 -2.25
C ALA A 14 -14.81 14.80 -1.76
N ALA A 15 -13.68 14.26 -2.19
CA ALA A 15 -12.35 14.76 -1.84
C ALA A 15 -12.14 16.21 -2.34
N ARG A 16 -12.57 16.52 -3.55
CA ARG A 16 -12.54 17.89 -4.08
C ARG A 16 -13.42 18.84 -3.29
N ARG A 17 -14.63 18.41 -2.98
CA ARG A 17 -15.65 19.26 -2.35
C ARG A 17 -15.41 19.49 -0.86
N TRP A 18 -14.86 18.50 -0.13
CA TRP A 18 -14.85 18.50 1.33
C TRP A 18 -13.47 18.33 1.94
N PHE A 19 -12.48 17.84 1.18
CA PHE A 19 -11.16 17.47 1.68
C PHE A 19 -10.00 18.21 0.99
N TYR A 20 -10.28 19.36 0.39
CA TYR A 20 -9.27 20.28 -0.14
C TYR A 20 -8.35 19.67 -1.22
N LEU A 21 -8.85 18.69 -2.01
CA LEU A 21 -8.03 18.04 -3.03
C LEU A 21 -7.54 19.01 -4.10
N ASP A 22 -8.39 19.93 -4.56
CA ASP A 22 -8.02 20.92 -5.59
C ASP A 22 -6.98 21.90 -5.05
N GLU A 23 -7.08 22.29 -3.77
CA GLU A 23 -6.07 23.11 -3.08
C GLU A 23 -4.74 22.37 -2.94
N ALA A 24 -4.75 21.08 -2.64
CA ALA A 24 -3.55 20.25 -2.58
C ALA A 24 -2.87 20.16 -3.94
N CYS A 25 -3.62 19.95 -5.02
CA CYS A 25 -3.10 19.97 -6.39
C CYS A 25 -2.44 21.32 -6.73
N GLU A 26 -3.09 22.41 -6.37
CA GLU A 26 -2.56 23.76 -6.64
C GLU A 26 -1.31 24.05 -5.80
N LEU A 27 -1.26 23.63 -4.54
CA LEU A 27 -0.07 23.78 -3.68
C LEU A 27 1.11 23.00 -4.24
N GLN A 28 0.91 21.77 -4.67
CA GLN A 28 1.95 20.97 -5.33
C GLN A 28 2.47 21.65 -6.60
N ARG A 29 1.56 22.16 -7.44
CA ARG A 29 1.93 22.87 -8.68
C ARG A 29 2.78 24.12 -8.39
N ARG A 30 2.42 24.91 -7.37
CA ARG A 30 3.21 26.10 -6.94
C ARG A 30 4.59 25.73 -6.40
N ALA A 31 4.72 24.56 -5.78
CA ALA A 31 5.99 24.03 -5.29
C ALA A 31 6.87 23.42 -6.42
N GLY A 32 6.40 23.46 -7.69
CA GLY A 32 7.11 22.86 -8.81
C GLY A 32 6.90 21.35 -8.95
N GLY A 33 5.97 20.79 -8.17
CA GLY A 33 5.55 19.39 -8.27
C GLY A 33 4.27 19.21 -9.09
N GLN A 34 3.79 17.98 -9.15
CA GLN A 34 2.53 17.61 -9.79
C GLN A 34 1.84 16.54 -8.97
N LEU A 35 0.54 16.71 -8.72
CA LEU A 35 -0.34 15.71 -8.14
C LEU A 35 -1.42 15.40 -9.18
N ASN A 36 -1.44 14.16 -9.65
CA ASN A 36 -2.43 13.67 -10.59
C ASN A 36 -3.46 12.84 -9.84
N VAL A 37 -4.74 13.05 -10.17
CA VAL A 37 -5.84 12.22 -9.65
C VAL A 37 -6.37 11.39 -10.80
N ILE A 38 -6.24 10.07 -10.66
CA ILE A 38 -6.56 9.09 -11.70
C ILE A 38 -7.77 8.28 -11.23
N CYS A 39 -8.89 8.39 -11.96
CA CYS A 39 -10.06 7.56 -11.72
C CYS A 39 -9.90 6.23 -12.44
N ALA A 40 -9.38 5.22 -11.74
CA ALA A 40 -9.10 3.90 -12.31
C ALA A 40 -8.98 2.83 -11.22
N ASP A 41 -9.02 1.57 -11.61
CA ASP A 41 -8.67 0.44 -10.76
C ASP A 41 -7.16 0.45 -10.47
N GLY A 42 -6.78 0.46 -9.18
CA GLY A 42 -5.39 0.50 -8.73
C GLY A 42 -4.57 -0.69 -9.21
N ARG A 43 -5.18 -1.89 -9.31
CA ARG A 43 -4.50 -3.06 -9.84
C ARG A 43 -4.16 -2.89 -11.32
N GLN A 44 -5.10 -2.40 -12.13
CA GLN A 44 -4.85 -2.13 -13.55
C GLN A 44 -3.77 -1.05 -13.74
N VAL A 45 -3.73 -0.05 -12.87
CA VAL A 45 -2.67 0.98 -12.92
C VAL A 45 -1.30 0.37 -12.62
N LEU A 46 -1.19 -0.50 -11.62
CA LEU A 46 0.05 -1.20 -11.31
C LEU A 46 0.50 -2.10 -12.46
N ASP A 47 -0.40 -2.92 -13.02
CA ASP A 47 -0.09 -3.85 -14.10
C ASP A 47 0.39 -3.14 -15.39
N ASN A 48 0.00 -1.87 -15.58
CA ASN A 48 0.40 -1.04 -16.72
C ASN A 48 1.46 0.02 -16.39
N ALA A 49 1.97 0.02 -15.15
CA ALA A 49 2.96 1.02 -14.73
C ALA A 49 4.28 0.87 -15.51
N THR A 50 4.90 1.99 -15.80
CA THR A 50 6.21 2.00 -16.45
C THR A 50 7.26 1.47 -15.48
N TYR A 51 8.18 0.66 -15.98
CA TYR A 51 9.30 0.14 -15.20
C TYR A 51 10.10 1.26 -14.54
N SER A 52 10.38 1.12 -13.23
CA SER A 52 11.21 2.05 -12.44
C SER A 52 10.72 3.50 -12.49
N SER A 53 9.39 3.72 -12.43
CA SER A 53 8.77 5.06 -12.55
C SER A 53 8.40 5.70 -11.21
N TYR A 54 8.41 4.92 -10.10
CA TYR A 54 8.04 5.39 -8.78
C TYR A 54 9.16 5.19 -7.76
N ASP A 55 9.34 6.16 -6.86
CA ASP A 55 10.23 6.04 -5.71
C ASP A 55 9.52 5.49 -4.48
N ALA A 56 8.20 5.62 -4.44
CA ALA A 56 7.35 5.03 -3.41
C ALA A 56 6.00 4.62 -4.00
N ILE A 57 5.46 3.49 -3.53
CA ILE A 57 4.10 3.05 -3.80
C ILE A 57 3.43 2.79 -2.45
N VAL A 58 2.24 3.37 -2.26
CA VAL A 58 1.44 3.18 -1.05
C VAL A 58 0.17 2.42 -1.42
N LEU A 59 -0.03 1.27 -0.81
CA LEU A 59 -1.25 0.48 -0.91
C LEU A 59 -2.10 0.74 0.35
N ASP A 60 -3.12 1.57 0.18
CA ASP A 60 -4.04 2.00 1.25
C ASP A 60 -5.49 1.98 0.72
N ALA A 61 -5.86 0.85 0.10
CA ALA A 61 -7.14 0.69 -0.57
C ALA A 61 -8.05 -0.29 0.19
N PHE A 62 -9.28 0.16 0.46
CA PHE A 62 -10.30 -0.60 1.16
C PHE A 62 -11.62 -0.58 0.40
N ILE A 63 -12.39 -1.68 0.51
CA ILE A 63 -13.79 -1.73 0.10
C ILE A 63 -14.62 -1.81 1.39
N ARG A 64 -15.21 -0.70 1.80
CA ARG A 64 -15.81 -0.50 3.13
C ARG A 64 -14.74 -0.67 4.22
N ASP A 65 -14.86 -1.71 5.04
CA ASP A 65 -13.97 -2.10 6.13
C ASP A 65 -13.00 -3.26 5.77
N ALA A 66 -13.05 -3.75 4.51
CA ALA A 66 -12.22 -4.85 4.06
C ALA A 66 -11.11 -4.38 3.10
N PRO A 67 -9.89 -4.91 3.23
CA PRO A 67 -8.80 -4.60 2.31
C PRO A 67 -9.08 -5.13 0.90
N VAL A 68 -8.56 -4.44 -0.11
CA VAL A 68 -8.66 -4.86 -1.51
C VAL A 68 -7.68 -6.00 -1.76
N ARG A 69 -8.17 -7.25 -1.71
CA ARG A 69 -7.33 -8.45 -1.81
C ARG A 69 -6.57 -8.56 -3.13
N THR A 70 -7.12 -8.05 -4.24
CA THR A 70 -6.44 -8.03 -5.55
C THR A 70 -5.18 -7.18 -5.59
N LEU A 71 -4.98 -6.28 -4.62
CA LEU A 71 -3.76 -5.51 -4.42
C LEU A 71 -2.78 -6.17 -3.43
N ALA A 72 -3.16 -7.30 -2.83
CA ALA A 72 -2.36 -8.04 -1.86
C ALA A 72 -1.86 -9.40 -2.38
N THR A 73 -2.01 -9.66 -3.67
CA THR A 73 -1.49 -10.87 -4.30
C THR A 73 -0.01 -10.72 -4.65
N VAL A 74 0.70 -11.83 -4.74
CA VAL A 74 2.11 -11.82 -5.15
C VAL A 74 2.29 -11.26 -6.55
N GLU A 75 1.29 -11.39 -7.43
CA GLU A 75 1.27 -10.81 -8.77
C GLU A 75 1.20 -9.28 -8.69
N ALA A 76 0.35 -8.72 -7.83
CA ALA A 76 0.28 -7.28 -7.58
C ALA A 76 1.61 -6.74 -7.00
N PHE A 77 2.21 -7.46 -6.05
CA PHE A 77 3.50 -7.06 -5.47
C PHE A 77 4.63 -7.10 -6.50
N ARG A 78 4.65 -8.08 -7.41
CA ARG A 78 5.60 -8.12 -8.52
C ARG A 78 5.40 -6.94 -9.49
N ALA A 79 4.16 -6.58 -9.80
CA ALA A 79 3.87 -5.42 -10.63
C ALA A 79 4.36 -4.12 -9.95
N ALA A 80 4.09 -3.96 -8.66
CA ALA A 80 4.59 -2.84 -7.86
C ALA A 80 6.13 -2.81 -7.80
N HIS A 81 6.77 -3.96 -7.57
CA HIS A 81 8.23 -4.08 -7.56
C HIS A 81 8.85 -3.64 -8.90
N GLN A 82 8.27 -4.05 -10.03
CA GLN A 82 8.74 -3.62 -11.36
C GLN A 82 8.56 -2.11 -11.59
N ALA A 83 7.50 -1.52 -11.04
CA ALA A 83 7.22 -0.10 -11.15
C ALA A 83 8.12 0.76 -10.24
N LEU A 84 8.66 0.20 -9.17
CA LEU A 84 9.55 0.90 -8.24
C LEU A 84 10.96 1.09 -8.82
N SER A 85 11.57 2.23 -8.50
CA SER A 85 12.99 2.49 -8.75
C SER A 85 13.86 1.54 -7.90
N PRO A 86 15.15 1.36 -8.21
CA PRO A 86 16.02 0.42 -7.48
C PRO A 86 16.17 0.68 -5.98
N ARG A 87 15.82 1.86 -5.52
CA ARG A 87 15.78 2.23 -4.09
C ARG A 87 14.37 2.57 -3.62
N GLY A 88 13.39 2.21 -4.41
CA GLY A 88 12.00 2.47 -4.12
C GLY A 88 11.48 1.65 -2.95
N VAL A 89 10.43 2.12 -2.32
CA VAL A 89 9.78 1.47 -1.18
C VAL A 89 8.29 1.27 -1.47
N LEU A 90 7.79 0.10 -1.13
CA LEU A 90 6.36 -0.18 -1.06
C LEU A 90 5.92 -0.11 0.39
N LEU A 91 4.79 0.54 0.65
CA LEU A 91 4.10 0.58 1.92
C LEU A 91 2.71 -0.03 1.76
N ALA A 92 2.35 -1.00 2.59
CA ALA A 92 0.99 -1.54 2.64
C ALA A 92 0.39 -1.24 4.01
N ASN A 93 -0.73 -0.50 4.03
CA ASN A 93 -1.52 -0.30 5.25
C ASN A 93 -2.44 -1.50 5.44
N VAL A 94 -2.30 -2.18 6.57
CA VAL A 94 -3.10 -3.35 6.95
C VAL A 94 -3.84 -3.04 8.24
N VAL A 95 -5.16 -2.98 8.15
CA VAL A 95 -6.05 -2.83 9.30
C VAL A 95 -6.41 -4.22 9.82
N PRO A 96 -6.21 -4.51 11.11
CA PRO A 96 -6.64 -5.77 11.71
C PRO A 96 -8.15 -5.97 11.57
N ASP A 97 -8.57 -7.20 11.32
CA ASP A 97 -9.96 -7.60 11.33
C ASP A 97 -10.28 -8.25 12.69
N GLU A 98 -11.30 -7.76 13.38
CA GLU A 98 -11.76 -8.32 14.65
C GLU A 98 -12.20 -9.80 14.51
N ASN A 99 -12.58 -10.22 13.31
CA ASN A 99 -12.96 -11.60 13.00
C ASN A 99 -11.76 -12.48 12.63
N ASP A 100 -10.56 -11.90 12.53
CA ASP A 100 -9.30 -12.61 12.26
C ASP A 100 -8.28 -12.36 13.38
N PRO A 101 -8.48 -12.93 14.58
CA PRO A 101 -7.62 -12.70 15.73
C PRO A 101 -6.18 -13.22 15.52
N GLY A 102 -5.94 -14.01 14.48
CA GLY A 102 -4.61 -14.48 14.08
C GLY A 102 -3.88 -13.55 13.14
N ASN A 103 -4.47 -12.41 12.77
CA ASN A 103 -3.93 -11.48 11.78
C ASN A 103 -3.54 -12.19 10.44
N GLY A 104 -4.36 -13.13 9.98
CA GLY A 104 -4.07 -13.96 8.81
C GLY A 104 -3.84 -13.13 7.54
N PHE A 105 -4.61 -12.04 7.36
CA PHE A 105 -4.39 -11.16 6.23
C PHE A 105 -3.03 -10.43 6.30
N LEU A 106 -2.63 -9.89 7.46
CA LEU A 106 -1.31 -9.29 7.65
C LEU A 106 -0.19 -10.31 7.37
N ARG A 107 -0.35 -11.53 7.87
CA ARG A 107 0.61 -12.63 7.66
C ARG A 107 0.73 -13.01 6.19
N SER A 108 -0.39 -13.00 5.45
CA SER A 108 -0.40 -13.27 4.00
C SER A 108 0.22 -12.12 3.20
N VAL A 109 -0.03 -10.87 3.56
CA VAL A 109 0.63 -9.69 2.98
C VAL A 109 2.14 -9.77 3.19
N ALA A 110 2.58 -10.05 4.42
CA ALA A 110 4.01 -10.21 4.73
C ALA A 110 4.64 -11.34 3.90
N ALA A 111 3.98 -12.51 3.79
CA ALA A 111 4.46 -13.63 2.99
C ALA A 111 4.61 -13.27 1.50
N GLY A 112 3.63 -12.61 0.90
CA GLY A 112 3.69 -12.15 -0.48
C GLY A 112 4.80 -11.14 -0.73
N LEU A 113 5.02 -10.22 0.22
CA LEU A 113 6.11 -9.23 0.14
C LEU A 113 7.50 -9.87 0.32
N VAL A 114 7.67 -10.79 1.27
CA VAL A 114 8.92 -11.57 1.44
C VAL A 114 9.24 -12.41 0.20
N ALA A 115 8.22 -12.92 -0.50
CA ALA A 115 8.40 -13.64 -1.76
C ALA A 115 8.80 -12.73 -2.94
N THR A 116 8.77 -11.39 -2.76
CA THR A 116 8.96 -10.42 -3.86
C THR A 116 10.13 -9.47 -3.61
N PHE A 117 10.37 -9.03 -2.38
CA PHE A 117 11.37 -8.05 -2.00
C PHE A 117 12.46 -8.64 -1.12
N VAL A 118 13.64 -8.02 -1.14
CA VAL A 118 14.79 -8.46 -0.32
C VAL A 118 14.61 -8.12 1.16
N ASN A 119 14.02 -6.97 1.46
CA ASN A 119 13.82 -6.49 2.83
C ASN A 119 12.35 -6.20 3.06
N VAL A 120 11.79 -6.76 4.13
CA VAL A 120 10.42 -6.51 4.59
C VAL A 120 10.46 -6.19 6.09
N ALA A 121 9.74 -5.17 6.49
CA ALA A 121 9.62 -4.76 7.88
C ALA A 121 8.17 -4.40 8.21
N ILE A 122 7.74 -4.68 9.44
CA ILE A 122 6.40 -4.39 9.92
C ILE A 122 6.51 -3.39 11.06
N THR A 123 5.69 -2.35 11.05
CA THR A 123 5.53 -1.42 12.19
C THR A 123 4.08 -1.37 12.62
N LEU A 124 3.87 -1.17 13.92
CA LEU A 124 2.54 -0.94 14.48
C LEU A 124 2.31 0.56 14.63
N VAL A 125 1.22 1.07 14.08
CA VAL A 125 0.76 2.44 14.30
C VAL A 125 -0.32 2.41 15.37
N ILE A 126 -0.01 2.96 16.54
CA ILE A 126 -0.94 3.04 17.66
C ILE A 126 -1.57 4.43 17.67
N ASP A 127 -2.88 4.50 17.54
CA ASP A 127 -3.61 5.73 17.86
C ASP A 127 -3.81 5.83 19.37
N HIS A 128 -3.11 6.76 20.02
CA HIS A 128 -3.21 7.01 21.46
C HIS A 128 -4.56 7.60 21.90
N GLN A 129 -5.44 7.94 20.96
CA GLN A 129 -6.73 8.57 21.29
C GLN A 129 -7.95 7.65 21.21
N ASN A 130 -7.84 6.51 20.59
CA ASN A 130 -8.81 5.40 20.55
C ASN A 130 -8.80 4.59 19.24
N VAL A 131 -8.95 3.29 19.40
CA VAL A 131 -9.68 2.42 18.47
C VAL A 131 -9.02 2.23 17.11
N GLY A 132 -7.95 1.48 17.08
CA GLY A 132 -7.47 0.87 15.85
C GLY A 132 -5.96 0.82 15.86
N GLU A 133 -5.46 -0.38 15.91
CA GLU A 133 -4.06 -0.65 15.59
C GLU A 133 -3.99 -0.88 14.09
N ASN A 134 -3.16 -0.10 13.37
CA ASN A 134 -2.85 -0.38 11.97
C ASN A 134 -1.42 -0.89 11.88
N TYR A 135 -1.20 -1.84 11.01
CA TYR A 135 0.14 -2.28 10.65
C TYR A 135 0.55 -1.67 9.31
N ILE A 136 1.73 -1.08 9.28
CA ILE A 136 2.35 -0.70 8.01
C ILE A 136 3.44 -1.72 7.69
N VAL A 137 3.30 -2.40 6.56
CA VAL A 137 4.31 -3.30 6.05
C VAL A 137 5.11 -2.57 4.98
N PHE A 138 6.41 -2.44 5.23
CA PHE A 138 7.36 -1.83 4.30
C PHE A 138 8.10 -2.92 3.54
N ALA A 139 8.33 -2.72 2.25
CA ALA A 139 9.12 -3.63 1.43
C ALA A 139 10.03 -2.86 0.47
N SER A 140 11.28 -3.28 0.34
CA SER A 140 12.29 -2.67 -0.54
C SER A 140 13.42 -3.65 -0.82
N ASP A 141 14.14 -3.45 -1.93
CA ASP A 141 15.40 -4.17 -2.19
C ASP A 141 16.60 -3.54 -1.48
N THR A 142 16.44 -2.33 -0.96
CA THR A 142 17.45 -1.67 -0.12
C THR A 142 17.14 -1.84 1.36
N ALA A 143 18.16 -1.75 2.20
CA ALA A 143 18.00 -1.87 3.65
C ALA A 143 16.98 -0.82 4.18
N LEU A 144 16.09 -1.30 5.04
CA LEU A 144 15.10 -0.50 5.75
C LEU A 144 15.63 -0.23 7.16
N ASP A 145 15.82 1.05 7.49
CA ASP A 145 16.22 1.48 8.83
C ASP A 145 14.98 2.00 9.57
N LEU A 146 14.27 1.09 10.22
CA LEU A 146 13.02 1.36 10.94
C LEU A 146 13.21 0.95 12.41
N PRO A 147 13.48 1.90 13.32
CA PRO A 147 13.81 1.60 14.72
C PRO A 147 12.67 0.90 15.48
N ASP A 148 11.42 1.14 15.07
CA ASP A 148 10.22 0.58 15.70
C ASP A 148 9.69 -0.65 14.95
N ALA A 149 10.50 -1.29 14.10
CA ALA A 149 10.09 -2.47 13.38
C ALA A 149 9.86 -3.65 14.35
N ILE A 150 8.74 -4.33 14.17
CA ILE A 150 8.40 -5.54 14.91
C ILE A 150 9.18 -6.70 14.28
N PRO A 151 10.00 -7.42 15.07
CA PRO A 151 10.68 -8.60 14.54
C PRO A 151 9.68 -9.71 14.24
N PHE A 152 9.85 -10.37 13.11
CA PHE A 152 9.10 -11.57 12.74
C PHE A 152 10.03 -12.59 12.07
N ASP A 153 9.62 -13.84 12.05
CA ASP A 153 10.33 -14.96 11.44
C ASP A 153 9.44 -15.73 10.45
N GLU A 154 9.94 -16.82 9.91
CA GLU A 154 9.20 -17.63 8.94
C GLU A 154 7.88 -18.22 9.52
N ASP A 155 7.83 -18.49 10.83
CA ASP A 155 6.64 -19.03 11.50
C ASP A 155 5.50 -18.00 11.58
N PHE A 156 5.84 -16.71 11.48
CA PHE A 156 4.84 -15.64 11.38
C PHE A 156 4.14 -15.61 10.03
N LEU A 157 4.81 -16.01 8.94
CA LEU A 157 4.27 -15.84 7.59
C LEU A 157 3.03 -16.70 7.35
N GLY A 158 2.05 -16.14 6.66
CA GLY A 158 0.82 -16.82 6.22
C GLY A 158 0.97 -17.41 4.82
N ASP A 159 -0.18 -17.80 4.24
CA ASP A 159 -0.24 -18.26 2.86
C ASP A 159 -0.06 -17.08 1.90
N VAL A 160 0.74 -17.28 0.86
CA VAL A 160 0.88 -16.30 -0.22
C VAL A 160 -0.42 -16.24 -1.03
N LEU A 161 -0.99 -15.05 -1.17
CA LEU A 161 -2.19 -14.84 -1.98
C LEU A 161 -1.81 -14.77 -3.47
N HIS A 162 -2.61 -15.44 -4.29
CA HIS A 162 -2.48 -15.46 -5.75
C HIS A 162 -3.78 -15.00 -6.41
N ASP A 163 -3.68 -14.37 -7.59
CA ASP A 163 -4.84 -13.92 -8.36
C ASP A 163 -5.85 -15.07 -8.65
N GLU A 164 -5.34 -16.27 -8.88
CA GLU A 164 -6.16 -17.46 -9.18
C GLU A 164 -6.85 -18.07 -7.94
N THR A 165 -6.54 -17.61 -6.74
CA THR A 165 -7.08 -18.16 -5.48
C THR A 165 -7.97 -17.18 -4.70
N LEU A 166 -8.25 -16.01 -5.27
CA LEU A 166 -9.11 -14.98 -4.67
C LEU A 166 -10.60 -15.25 -4.81
#